data_d0edb9fa11c7e375e8c710e7f9d32297
#
_entry.id   d0edb9fa11c7e375e8c710e7f9d32297
#
_cell.length_a   1.000
_cell.length_b   1.000
_cell.length_c   1.000
_cell.angle_alpha   90.00
_cell.angle_beta   90.00
_cell.angle_gamma   90.00
#
_symmetry.space_group_name_H-M   'P 1'
#
loop_
_entity.id
_entity.type
_entity.pdbx_description
1 polymer ?
#
loop_
_entity_poly.entity_id
_entity_poly.type
_entity_poly.pdbx_seq_one_letter_code
_entity_poly.pdbx_strand_id
1 'polypeptide(L)'
;MMSPLSVKSQEVRVRYALQAVVFLVSSIVLPVAAGAQANPDWHRAIPGFKIAGNLYYVGTADLAAYLIATPQGNILINGNFKQDVPAIRKSIEGLGFKYADTKILLISHAHGDHDEGIGLLKSDTGARLMVMDADVAAVESTAPGRPGAKVDRILHDRDTVDLGGSTLTARLTPGHTPGCTTWMMQVPEGGRTLNAVIVGSPNVNAGYVLVNNRSYPQIAGDYVKTFALLKTTPADLFLGAHGAYFNLKGKLPKMGGASNPFIDPAGYRAYVAEREQAFEKELAKQTAEARTGDAVGFDIEWNHVALSVPNIAESIAWYEKMLGFKGTVRPGQPGARQQVADLRRGNITIELFQVTDAAPLPESRKNPSEDFRTHGVKHFGFEVKNLPAVLAELKAKGVKMAFDLRVTPTEDFAFISDNAGNAIELIEHKMQ
;
A
#
# COMPACT_ATOMS: atom_id res chain seq x y z
N MET A 1 58.44 59.58 57.46
CA MET A 1 58.81 59.28 56.03
C MET A 1 58.30 57.90 55.69
N MET A 2 57.37 57.80 54.82
CA MET A 2 56.49 56.67 54.64
C MET A 2 57.14 55.58 53.79
N SER A 3 57.06 54.34 54.29
CA SER A 3 57.47 53.16 53.63
C SER A 3 56.27 52.55 52.84
N PRO A 4 56.42 52.02 51.62
CA PRO A 4 55.31 51.52 50.88
C PRO A 4 54.98 50.06 51.25
N LEU A 5 53.68 49.78 51.29
CA LEU A 5 53.05 48.47 51.56
C LEU A 5 53.29 47.50 50.39
N SER A 6 53.79 46.32 50.74
CA SER A 6 53.91 45.17 49.86
C SER A 6 52.57 44.46 49.72
N VAL A 7 52.05 44.38 48.50
CA VAL A 7 50.88 43.57 48.16
C VAL A 7 51.36 42.16 47.76
N LYS A 8 51.05 41.17 48.61
CA LYS A 8 51.22 39.75 48.30
C LYS A 8 50.10 39.29 47.34
N SER A 9 50.50 38.91 46.16
CA SER A 9 49.63 38.17 45.24
C SER A 9 49.42 36.75 45.74
N GLN A 10 48.17 36.39 46.06
CA GLN A 10 47.78 34.99 46.27
C GLN A 10 47.50 34.35 44.90
N GLU A 11 48.33 33.42 44.47
CA GLU A 11 48.04 32.51 43.40
C GLU A 11 47.02 31.48 43.85
N VAL A 12 45.80 31.59 43.33
CA VAL A 12 44.76 30.56 43.44
C VAL A 12 45.05 29.47 42.43
N ARG A 13 45.64 28.37 42.86
CA ARG A 13 45.76 27.14 42.06
C ARG A 13 44.40 26.44 41.99
N VAL A 14 43.69 26.61 40.86
CA VAL A 14 42.53 25.82 40.54
C VAL A 14 42.97 24.43 40.08
N ARG A 15 42.79 23.42 40.91
CA ARG A 15 42.97 22.01 40.56
C ARG A 15 41.77 21.58 39.76
N TYR A 16 41.94 21.39 38.43
CA TYR A 16 40.95 20.67 37.63
C TYR A 16 41.08 19.19 37.96
N ALA A 17 40.13 18.64 38.70
CA ALA A 17 39.90 17.21 38.80
C ALA A 17 39.20 16.74 37.49
N LEU A 18 39.97 16.06 36.63
CA LEU A 18 39.40 15.36 35.49
C LEU A 18 38.60 14.15 36.01
N GLN A 19 37.31 14.31 36.17
CA GLN A 19 36.40 13.18 36.30
C GLN A 19 36.16 12.61 34.90
N ALA A 20 36.84 11.47 34.60
CA ALA A 20 36.50 10.68 33.44
C ALA A 20 35.12 10.08 33.62
N VAL A 21 34.10 10.72 32.98
CA VAL A 21 32.79 10.12 32.85
C VAL A 21 32.91 9.04 31.77
N VAL A 22 33.02 7.80 32.20
CA VAL A 22 32.89 6.64 31.33
C VAL A 22 31.43 6.56 30.96
N PHE A 23 31.09 7.04 29.75
CA PHE A 23 29.81 6.71 29.12
C PHE A 23 29.82 5.21 28.80
N LEU A 24 29.17 4.42 29.66
CA LEU A 24 28.73 3.08 29.30
C LEU A 24 27.66 3.24 28.19
N VAL A 25 28.08 3.16 26.94
CA VAL A 25 27.15 2.98 25.83
C VAL A 25 26.59 1.57 25.99
N SER A 26 25.50 1.45 26.75
CA SER A 26 24.64 0.27 26.68
C SER A 26 24.11 0.21 25.26
N SER A 27 24.74 -0.58 24.41
CA SER A 27 24.18 -0.99 23.14
C SER A 27 22.89 -1.72 23.45
N ILE A 28 21.77 -0.98 23.42
CA ILE A 28 20.45 -1.59 23.31
C ILE A 28 20.47 -2.27 21.95
N VAL A 29 20.82 -3.53 21.92
CA VAL A 29 20.52 -4.42 20.80
C VAL A 29 18.99 -4.53 20.82
N LEU A 30 18.33 -3.63 20.09
CA LEU A 30 16.95 -3.84 19.73
C LEU A 30 16.90 -5.23 19.06
N PRO A 31 16.02 -6.14 19.48
CA PRO A 31 15.86 -7.37 18.75
C PRO A 31 15.52 -6.95 17.31
N VAL A 32 16.40 -7.27 16.37
CA VAL A 32 16.04 -7.31 14.95
C VAL A 32 14.77 -8.13 14.94
N ALA A 33 13.67 -7.52 14.54
CA ALA A 33 12.42 -8.22 14.35
C ALA A 33 12.77 -9.45 13.54
N ALA A 34 12.60 -10.64 14.13
CA ALA A 34 12.84 -11.89 13.45
C ALA A 34 12.01 -11.82 12.17
N GLY A 35 12.66 -11.59 11.04
CA GLY A 35 12.02 -11.61 9.74
C GLY A 35 11.16 -12.87 9.72
N ALA A 36 9.89 -12.75 9.38
CA ALA A 36 8.99 -13.88 9.28
C ALA A 36 9.72 -14.94 8.49
N GLN A 37 10.06 -16.06 9.14
CA GLN A 37 10.88 -17.10 8.54
C GLN A 37 10.11 -17.56 7.31
N ALA A 38 10.66 -17.32 6.11
CA ALA A 38 9.98 -17.62 4.86
C ALA A 38 9.52 -19.07 4.91
N ASN A 39 8.22 -19.32 4.66
CA ASN A 39 7.66 -20.66 4.69
C ASN A 39 8.47 -21.57 3.75
N PRO A 40 9.14 -22.64 4.25
CA PRO A 40 10.01 -23.48 3.42
C PRO A 40 9.24 -24.16 2.27
N ASP A 41 7.93 -24.29 2.39
CA ASP A 41 7.06 -24.85 1.34
C ASP A 41 6.85 -23.89 0.16
N TRP A 42 7.17 -22.59 0.31
CA TRP A 42 6.99 -21.62 -0.78
C TRP A 42 7.83 -21.95 -2.02
N HIS A 43 9.06 -22.42 -1.82
CA HIS A 43 9.97 -22.73 -2.94
C HIS A 43 10.19 -24.23 -3.13
N ARG A 44 9.54 -25.06 -2.33
CA ARG A 44 9.67 -26.50 -2.45
C ARG A 44 8.89 -27.01 -3.66
N ALA A 45 9.60 -27.41 -4.70
CA ALA A 45 9.01 -27.99 -5.89
C ALA A 45 8.25 -29.29 -5.58
N ILE A 46 7.09 -29.43 -6.18
CA ILE A 46 6.31 -30.68 -6.22
C ILE A 46 5.97 -31.02 -7.67
N PRO A 47 5.79 -32.28 -8.03
CA PRO A 47 5.31 -32.63 -9.36
C PRO A 47 3.95 -32.02 -9.65
N GLY A 48 3.75 -31.52 -10.86
CA GLY A 48 2.44 -31.10 -11.31
C GLY A 48 1.45 -32.28 -11.34
N PHE A 49 0.17 -32.02 -11.08
CA PHE A 49 -0.87 -33.04 -11.08
C PHE A 49 -2.19 -32.50 -11.62
N LYS A 50 -3.01 -33.41 -12.13
CA LYS A 50 -4.37 -33.08 -12.57
C LYS A 50 -5.28 -32.89 -11.35
N ILE A 51 -6.01 -31.78 -11.31
CA ILE A 51 -7.03 -31.54 -10.29
C ILE A 51 -8.37 -32.15 -10.74
N ALA A 52 -8.89 -31.69 -11.86
CA ALA A 52 -10.15 -32.17 -12.46
C ALA A 52 -10.22 -31.71 -13.92
N GLY A 53 -10.87 -32.48 -14.79
CA GLY A 53 -11.07 -32.10 -16.21
C GLY A 53 -9.77 -31.68 -16.90
N ASN A 54 -9.70 -30.41 -17.28
CA ASN A 54 -8.52 -29.80 -17.89
C ASN A 54 -7.81 -28.77 -16.97
N LEU A 55 -8.09 -28.81 -15.68
CA LEU A 55 -7.47 -27.98 -14.66
C LEU A 55 -6.37 -28.76 -13.92
N TYR A 56 -5.17 -28.20 -13.86
CA TYR A 56 -3.97 -28.81 -13.28
C TYR A 56 -3.33 -27.89 -12.28
N TYR A 57 -2.69 -28.44 -11.25
CA TYR A 57 -1.78 -27.75 -10.35
C TYR A 57 -0.37 -27.83 -10.88
N VAL A 58 0.34 -26.69 -10.95
CA VAL A 58 1.72 -26.63 -11.46
C VAL A 58 2.64 -25.78 -10.58
N GLY A 59 2.15 -25.33 -9.42
CA GLY A 59 2.89 -24.52 -8.44
C GLY A 59 3.86 -25.31 -7.57
N THR A 60 4.29 -24.70 -6.48
CA THR A 60 5.14 -25.30 -5.45
C THR A 60 4.28 -25.98 -4.36
N ALA A 61 4.89 -26.36 -3.25
CA ALA A 61 4.16 -27.02 -2.16
C ALA A 61 3.16 -26.11 -1.44
N ASP A 62 3.28 -24.77 -1.58
CA ASP A 62 2.32 -23.83 -1.01
C ASP A 62 1.95 -22.69 -2.02
N LEU A 63 2.89 -22.11 -2.76
CA LEU A 63 2.55 -21.09 -3.75
C LEU A 63 1.86 -21.74 -4.95
N ALA A 64 0.57 -21.46 -5.07
CA ALA A 64 -0.24 -22.13 -6.08
C ALA A 64 -0.13 -21.46 -7.46
N ALA A 65 0.11 -22.29 -8.47
CA ALA A 65 -0.05 -21.92 -9.85
C ALA A 65 -0.92 -22.98 -10.55
N TYR A 66 -1.76 -22.56 -11.49
CA TYR A 66 -2.73 -23.43 -12.14
C TYR A 66 -2.60 -23.34 -13.66
N LEU A 67 -2.63 -24.50 -14.30
CA LEU A 67 -2.68 -24.63 -15.76
C LEU A 67 -4.06 -25.08 -16.19
N ILE A 68 -4.69 -24.35 -17.07
CA ILE A 68 -5.87 -24.77 -17.82
C ILE A 68 -5.43 -25.14 -19.22
N ALA A 69 -5.41 -26.44 -19.50
CA ALA A 69 -4.96 -26.97 -20.80
C ALA A 69 -6.12 -27.01 -21.81
N THR A 70 -5.92 -26.43 -22.97
CA THR A 70 -6.93 -26.40 -24.05
C THR A 70 -6.33 -26.77 -25.39
N PRO A 71 -7.16 -27.15 -26.40
CA PRO A 71 -6.66 -27.43 -27.74
C PRO A 71 -5.98 -26.25 -28.44
N GLN A 72 -6.23 -25.02 -27.98
CA GLN A 72 -5.67 -23.79 -28.54
C GLN A 72 -4.46 -23.24 -27.75
N GLY A 73 -3.98 -23.98 -26.76
CA GLY A 73 -2.89 -23.60 -25.86
C GLY A 73 -3.35 -23.55 -24.40
N ASN A 74 -2.50 -23.00 -23.53
CA ASN A 74 -2.73 -23.03 -22.10
C ASN A 74 -3.00 -21.64 -21.54
N ILE A 75 -3.82 -21.59 -20.48
CA ILE A 75 -3.91 -20.44 -19.56
C ILE A 75 -3.14 -20.80 -18.30
N LEU A 76 -2.28 -19.90 -17.82
CA LEU A 76 -1.55 -20.07 -16.57
C LEU A 76 -1.97 -18.98 -15.58
N ILE A 77 -2.38 -19.37 -14.37
CA ILE A 77 -2.70 -18.48 -13.28
C ILE A 77 -1.55 -18.51 -12.27
N ASN A 78 -1.01 -17.36 -11.93
CA ASN A 78 0.16 -17.06 -11.09
C ASN A 78 1.50 -17.53 -11.71
N GLY A 79 2.50 -16.68 -11.47
CA GLY A 79 3.89 -16.93 -11.86
C GLY A 79 4.80 -17.22 -10.67
N ASN A 80 4.28 -17.11 -9.47
CA ASN A 80 5.00 -17.19 -8.22
C ASN A 80 6.23 -16.23 -8.21
N PHE A 81 7.25 -16.50 -7.41
CA PHE A 81 8.52 -15.77 -7.51
C PHE A 81 9.27 -16.15 -8.79
N LYS A 82 10.11 -15.27 -9.28
CA LYS A 82 10.94 -15.52 -10.48
C LYS A 82 11.78 -16.79 -10.38
N GLN A 83 12.28 -17.09 -9.19
CA GLN A 83 13.06 -18.32 -8.94
C GLN A 83 12.25 -19.61 -9.05
N ASP A 84 10.91 -19.55 -8.95
CA ASP A 84 10.03 -20.72 -9.01
C ASP A 84 9.57 -21.05 -10.45
N VAL A 85 9.77 -20.14 -11.40
CA VAL A 85 9.39 -20.34 -12.82
C VAL A 85 9.97 -21.63 -13.42
N PRO A 86 11.23 -22.02 -13.19
CA PRO A 86 11.75 -23.30 -13.65
C PRO A 86 11.00 -24.52 -13.09
N ALA A 87 10.50 -24.46 -11.85
CA ALA A 87 9.69 -25.53 -11.27
C ALA A 87 8.30 -25.60 -11.89
N ILE A 88 7.66 -24.44 -12.15
CA ILE A 88 6.38 -24.35 -12.87
C ILE A 88 6.53 -24.95 -14.27
N ARG A 89 7.57 -24.55 -15.02
CA ARG A 89 7.88 -25.10 -16.35
C ARG A 89 8.04 -26.61 -16.30
N LYS A 90 8.85 -27.13 -15.37
CA LYS A 90 9.06 -28.57 -15.19
C LYS A 90 7.77 -29.32 -14.90
N SER A 91 6.87 -28.72 -14.10
CA SER A 91 5.56 -29.29 -13.78
C SER A 91 4.67 -29.37 -15.02
N ILE A 92 4.63 -28.31 -15.83
CA ILE A 92 3.86 -28.26 -17.10
C ILE A 92 4.39 -29.33 -18.10
N GLU A 93 5.70 -29.37 -18.30
CA GLU A 93 6.34 -30.32 -19.21
C GLU A 93 6.21 -31.78 -18.71
N GLY A 94 6.30 -31.99 -17.38
CA GLY A 94 6.09 -33.31 -16.76
C GLY A 94 4.66 -33.85 -16.87
N LEU A 95 3.68 -32.98 -17.07
CA LEU A 95 2.29 -33.34 -17.37
C LEU A 95 2.06 -33.62 -18.87
N GLY A 96 3.08 -33.47 -19.72
CA GLY A 96 3.00 -33.70 -21.16
C GLY A 96 2.56 -32.46 -21.96
N PHE A 97 2.46 -31.30 -21.35
CA PHE A 97 2.12 -30.06 -22.03
C PHE A 97 3.39 -29.29 -22.43
N LYS A 98 3.30 -28.50 -23.50
CA LYS A 98 4.40 -27.62 -23.88
C LYS A 98 4.30 -26.30 -23.15
N TYR A 99 5.34 -25.93 -22.41
CA TYR A 99 5.45 -24.65 -21.74
C TYR A 99 5.26 -23.46 -22.70
N ALA A 100 5.84 -23.52 -23.89
CA ALA A 100 5.72 -22.52 -24.94
C ALA A 100 4.29 -22.34 -25.49
N ASP A 101 3.38 -23.31 -25.25
CA ASP A 101 1.97 -23.19 -25.64
C ASP A 101 1.13 -22.40 -24.65
N THR A 102 1.73 -21.80 -23.61
CA THR A 102 1.06 -20.83 -22.75
C THR A 102 0.72 -19.58 -23.56
N LYS A 103 -0.56 -19.25 -23.66
CA LYS A 103 -1.10 -18.13 -24.46
C LYS A 103 -1.60 -16.99 -23.63
N ILE A 104 -2.04 -17.29 -22.41
CA ILE A 104 -2.61 -16.32 -21.48
C ILE A 104 -1.97 -16.49 -20.09
N LEU A 105 -1.57 -15.38 -19.49
CA LEU A 105 -1.11 -15.27 -18.12
C LEU A 105 -2.13 -14.47 -17.31
N LEU A 106 -2.48 -14.99 -16.16
CA LEU A 106 -3.38 -14.39 -15.18
C LEU A 106 -2.70 -14.38 -13.81
N ILE A 107 -3.14 -13.50 -12.93
CA ILE A 107 -2.68 -13.48 -11.52
C ILE A 107 -3.87 -13.50 -10.56
N SER A 108 -3.63 -13.93 -9.34
CA SER A 108 -4.60 -13.77 -8.25
C SER A 108 -4.56 -12.35 -7.67
N HIS A 109 -3.37 -11.77 -7.52
CA HIS A 109 -3.16 -10.40 -7.05
C HIS A 109 -1.69 -9.98 -7.22
N ALA A 110 -1.43 -8.67 -7.07
CA ALA A 110 -0.13 -8.06 -7.34
C ALA A 110 0.83 -8.11 -6.15
N HIS A 111 1.11 -9.33 -5.62
CA HIS A 111 2.20 -9.57 -4.67
C HIS A 111 3.27 -10.45 -5.30
N GLY A 112 4.54 -10.25 -4.91
CA GLY A 112 5.69 -10.92 -5.52
C GLY A 112 5.62 -12.44 -5.54
N ASP A 113 5.01 -13.05 -4.53
CA ASP A 113 4.78 -14.49 -4.45
C ASP A 113 3.74 -15.03 -5.47
N HIS A 114 3.10 -14.15 -6.24
CA HIS A 114 2.16 -14.53 -7.30
C HIS A 114 2.50 -13.91 -8.65
N ASP A 115 3.19 -12.76 -8.70
CA ASP A 115 3.40 -12.01 -9.95
C ASP A 115 4.87 -11.75 -10.34
N GLU A 116 5.85 -11.94 -9.45
CA GLU A 116 7.26 -11.66 -9.76
C GLU A 116 7.78 -12.47 -10.94
N GLY A 117 7.34 -13.72 -11.09
CA GLY A 117 7.70 -14.60 -12.21
C GLY A 117 7.01 -14.27 -13.53
N ILE A 118 5.97 -13.44 -13.52
CA ILE A 118 5.13 -13.17 -14.71
C ILE A 118 5.94 -12.56 -15.86
N GLY A 119 6.85 -11.63 -15.56
CA GLY A 119 7.70 -11.01 -16.59
C GLY A 119 8.56 -12.03 -17.34
N LEU A 120 9.14 -13.01 -16.62
CA LEU A 120 9.91 -14.09 -17.20
C LEU A 120 9.01 -15.03 -18.02
N LEU A 121 7.88 -15.45 -17.46
CA LEU A 121 6.89 -16.29 -18.16
C LEU A 121 6.42 -15.64 -19.46
N LYS A 122 6.13 -14.35 -19.44
CA LYS A 122 5.73 -13.58 -20.61
C LYS A 122 6.83 -13.51 -21.66
N SER A 123 8.08 -13.27 -21.24
CA SER A 123 9.24 -13.25 -22.13
C SER A 123 9.50 -14.59 -22.80
N ASP A 124 9.37 -15.69 -22.05
CA ASP A 124 9.66 -17.06 -22.55
C ASP A 124 8.59 -17.58 -23.50
N THR A 125 7.31 -17.21 -23.27
CA THR A 125 6.17 -17.84 -23.97
C THR A 125 5.50 -16.92 -25.00
N GLY A 126 5.71 -15.61 -24.89
CA GLY A 126 4.97 -14.61 -25.66
C GLY A 126 3.49 -14.50 -25.26
N ALA A 127 3.11 -15.04 -24.09
CA ALA A 127 1.73 -15.06 -23.63
C ALA A 127 1.23 -13.64 -23.29
N ARG A 128 -0.09 -13.43 -23.46
CA ARG A 128 -0.76 -12.17 -23.13
C ARG A 128 -1.07 -12.12 -21.62
N LEU A 129 -0.60 -11.09 -20.95
CA LEU A 129 -0.90 -10.84 -19.53
C LEU A 129 -2.21 -10.07 -19.40
N MET A 130 -3.13 -10.60 -18.58
CA MET A 130 -4.40 -9.94 -18.27
C MET A 130 -4.55 -9.80 -16.77
N VAL A 131 -4.84 -8.59 -16.30
CA VAL A 131 -4.83 -8.21 -14.87
C VAL A 131 -6.04 -7.36 -14.54
N MET A 132 -6.59 -7.53 -13.35
CA MET A 132 -7.65 -6.69 -12.80
C MET A 132 -7.19 -5.23 -12.72
N ASP A 133 -8.02 -4.29 -13.15
CA ASP A 133 -7.71 -2.86 -13.31
C ASP A 133 -6.96 -2.28 -12.10
N ALA A 134 -7.45 -2.49 -10.90
CA ALA A 134 -6.88 -1.88 -9.70
C ALA A 134 -5.49 -2.44 -9.29
N ASP A 135 -5.02 -3.55 -9.87
CA ASP A 135 -3.68 -4.10 -9.66
C ASP A 135 -2.71 -3.82 -10.82
N VAL A 136 -3.17 -3.23 -11.94
CA VAL A 136 -2.35 -2.98 -13.14
C VAL A 136 -1.11 -2.15 -12.81
N ALA A 137 -1.29 -1.03 -12.12
CA ALA A 137 -0.18 -0.13 -11.77
C ALA A 137 0.88 -0.83 -10.91
N ALA A 138 0.46 -1.71 -9.98
CA ALA A 138 1.37 -2.47 -9.14
C ALA A 138 2.14 -3.54 -9.94
N VAL A 139 1.49 -4.22 -10.88
CA VAL A 139 2.12 -5.24 -11.76
C VAL A 139 3.11 -4.61 -12.73
N GLU A 140 2.79 -3.43 -13.29
CA GLU A 140 3.67 -2.74 -14.23
C GLU A 140 4.81 -1.96 -13.54
N SER A 141 4.72 -1.74 -12.22
CA SER A 141 5.77 -1.04 -11.48
C SER A 141 7.07 -1.83 -11.45
N THR A 142 8.19 -1.12 -11.64
CA THR A 142 9.52 -1.69 -11.49
C THR A 142 10.10 -1.30 -10.14
N ALA A 143 10.55 -2.29 -9.37
CA ALA A 143 11.28 -2.09 -8.13
C ALA A 143 12.55 -2.96 -8.12
N PRO A 144 13.56 -2.68 -7.29
CA PRO A 144 14.72 -3.56 -7.15
C PRO A 144 14.26 -5.00 -6.83
N GLY A 145 14.65 -5.94 -7.72
CA GLY A 145 14.25 -7.35 -7.61
C GLY A 145 12.87 -7.70 -8.18
N ARG A 146 12.05 -6.71 -8.54
CA ARG A 146 10.73 -6.92 -9.15
C ARG A 146 10.64 -6.22 -10.51
N PRO A 147 10.99 -6.90 -11.60
CA PRO A 147 10.78 -6.37 -12.93
C PRO A 147 9.28 -6.35 -13.23
N GLY A 148 8.73 -5.17 -13.46
CA GLY A 148 7.33 -5.02 -13.88
C GLY A 148 7.05 -5.74 -15.18
N ALA A 149 5.82 -6.16 -15.38
CA ALA A 149 5.37 -6.81 -16.63
C ALA A 149 4.24 -5.99 -17.27
N LYS A 150 4.42 -5.62 -18.54
CA LYS A 150 3.39 -4.88 -19.27
C LYS A 150 2.11 -5.71 -19.39
N VAL A 151 0.99 -5.12 -18.97
CA VAL A 151 -0.35 -5.69 -19.08
C VAL A 151 -0.88 -5.52 -20.50
N ASP A 152 -1.39 -6.58 -21.10
CA ASP A 152 -1.93 -6.57 -22.48
C ASP A 152 -3.44 -6.41 -22.52
N ARG A 153 -4.14 -6.79 -21.42
CA ARG A 153 -5.58 -6.59 -21.27
C ARG A 153 -5.92 -6.27 -19.82
N ILE A 154 -6.59 -5.16 -19.60
CA ILE A 154 -7.18 -4.81 -18.32
C ILE A 154 -8.51 -5.55 -18.17
N LEU A 155 -8.73 -6.13 -16.99
CA LEU A 155 -9.95 -6.84 -16.63
C LEU A 155 -10.73 -6.06 -15.58
N HIS A 156 -12.05 -6.22 -15.63
CA HIS A 156 -12.98 -5.69 -14.64
C HIS A 156 -13.78 -6.85 -14.00
N ASP A 157 -14.50 -6.57 -12.91
CA ASP A 157 -15.35 -7.60 -12.27
C ASP A 157 -16.30 -8.22 -13.27
N ARG A 158 -16.35 -9.55 -13.30
CA ARG A 158 -17.15 -10.42 -14.19
C ARG A 158 -16.67 -10.53 -15.64
N ASP A 159 -15.56 -9.90 -16.00
CA ASP A 159 -14.95 -10.16 -17.29
C ASP A 159 -14.62 -11.64 -17.44
N THR A 160 -14.73 -12.13 -18.69
CA THR A 160 -14.33 -13.50 -19.03
C THR A 160 -13.03 -13.55 -19.81
N VAL A 161 -12.32 -14.63 -19.59
CA VAL A 161 -11.12 -15.03 -20.35
C VAL A 161 -11.38 -16.37 -20.99
N ASP A 162 -11.42 -16.38 -22.33
CA ASP A 162 -11.80 -17.54 -23.12
C ASP A 162 -10.61 -18.05 -23.92
N LEU A 163 -10.37 -19.36 -23.89
CA LEU A 163 -9.40 -20.04 -24.73
C LEU A 163 -9.81 -21.50 -24.97
N GLY A 164 -9.92 -21.90 -26.22
CA GLY A 164 -10.09 -23.30 -26.63
C GLY A 164 -11.26 -24.04 -25.96
N GLY A 165 -12.36 -23.36 -25.73
CA GLY A 165 -13.56 -23.92 -25.10
C GLY A 165 -13.59 -23.85 -23.58
N SER A 166 -12.56 -23.27 -22.93
CA SER A 166 -12.54 -22.98 -21.51
C SER A 166 -12.82 -21.50 -21.27
N THR A 167 -13.70 -21.18 -20.33
CA THR A 167 -14.04 -19.83 -19.90
C THR A 167 -13.72 -19.67 -18.42
N LEU A 168 -12.90 -18.68 -18.08
CA LEU A 168 -12.67 -18.24 -16.71
C LEU A 168 -13.36 -16.91 -16.48
N THR A 169 -14.05 -16.76 -15.35
CA THR A 169 -14.63 -15.50 -14.93
C THR A 169 -13.77 -14.86 -13.86
N ALA A 170 -13.35 -13.62 -14.09
CA ALA A 170 -12.63 -12.81 -13.11
C ALA A 170 -13.65 -12.21 -12.12
N ARG A 171 -13.50 -12.47 -10.83
CA ARG A 171 -14.31 -11.85 -9.79
C ARG A 171 -13.43 -10.98 -8.93
N LEU A 172 -13.73 -9.69 -8.91
CA LEU A 172 -13.04 -8.74 -8.05
C LEU A 172 -13.37 -9.04 -6.58
N THR A 173 -12.36 -9.43 -5.82
CA THR A 173 -12.40 -9.72 -4.38
C THR A 173 -11.36 -8.86 -3.64
N PRO A 174 -11.60 -7.52 -3.58
CA PRO A 174 -10.60 -6.55 -3.12
C PRO A 174 -10.44 -6.59 -1.60
N GLY A 175 -9.35 -5.98 -1.11
CA GLY A 175 -8.98 -5.91 0.30
C GLY A 175 -7.54 -6.34 0.53
N HIS A 176 -7.17 -7.55 0.12
CA HIS A 176 -5.78 -8.03 0.18
C HIS A 176 -4.86 -7.22 -0.74
N THR A 177 -5.27 -7.01 -1.97
CA THR A 177 -4.88 -5.90 -2.85
C THR A 177 -6.15 -5.25 -3.41
N PRO A 178 -6.08 -4.03 -3.96
CA PRO A 178 -7.24 -3.40 -4.60
C PRO A 178 -7.81 -4.19 -5.78
N GLY A 179 -6.96 -4.91 -6.52
CA GLY A 179 -7.32 -5.72 -7.69
C GLY A 179 -7.33 -7.23 -7.43
N CYS A 180 -7.30 -7.68 -6.17
CA CYS A 180 -7.35 -9.09 -5.85
C CYS A 180 -8.50 -9.80 -6.57
N THR A 181 -8.17 -10.89 -7.26
CA THR A 181 -9.08 -11.60 -8.17
C THR A 181 -9.30 -13.04 -7.74
N THR A 182 -10.55 -13.43 -7.55
CA THR A 182 -10.97 -14.83 -7.44
C THR A 182 -11.37 -15.34 -8.83
N TRP A 183 -10.75 -16.42 -9.28
CA TRP A 183 -11.05 -17.03 -10.59
C TRP A 183 -12.10 -18.12 -10.45
N MET A 184 -13.09 -18.09 -11.33
CA MET A 184 -14.16 -19.10 -11.38
C MET A 184 -14.20 -19.72 -12.76
N MET A 185 -14.40 -21.04 -12.81
CA MET A 185 -14.63 -21.77 -14.05
C MET A 185 -15.49 -23.01 -13.83
N GLN A 186 -16.12 -23.49 -14.89
CA GLN A 186 -16.77 -24.78 -14.90
C GLN A 186 -15.83 -25.86 -15.42
N VAL A 187 -15.73 -26.97 -14.70
CA VAL A 187 -14.83 -28.07 -15.02
C VAL A 187 -15.64 -29.35 -15.16
N PRO A 188 -15.61 -30.05 -16.33
CA PRO A 188 -16.26 -31.35 -16.49
C PRO A 188 -15.43 -32.43 -15.75
N GLU A 189 -16.09 -33.21 -14.91
CA GLU A 189 -15.46 -34.29 -14.17
C GLU A 189 -16.46 -35.40 -13.87
N GLY A 190 -16.16 -36.64 -14.30
CA GLY A 190 -16.99 -37.83 -14.01
C GLY A 190 -18.45 -37.71 -14.46
N GLY A 191 -18.71 -37.12 -15.63
CA GLY A 191 -20.07 -36.88 -16.17
C GLY A 191 -20.85 -35.72 -15.49
N ARG A 192 -20.20 -34.96 -14.59
CA ARG A 192 -20.74 -33.77 -13.93
C ARG A 192 -19.98 -32.53 -14.34
N THR A 193 -20.61 -31.39 -14.20
CA THR A 193 -19.93 -30.08 -14.29
C THR A 193 -19.74 -29.53 -12.88
N LEU A 194 -18.49 -29.24 -12.50
CA LEU A 194 -18.10 -28.72 -11.19
C LEU A 194 -17.79 -27.23 -11.28
N ASN A 195 -18.25 -26.47 -10.32
CA ASN A 195 -17.83 -25.07 -10.17
C ASN A 195 -16.49 -25.03 -9.44
N ALA A 196 -15.42 -24.74 -10.15
CA ALA A 196 -14.10 -24.52 -9.57
C ALA A 196 -13.94 -23.06 -9.16
N VAL A 197 -13.53 -22.83 -7.92
CA VAL A 197 -13.22 -21.52 -7.37
C VAL A 197 -11.77 -21.50 -6.91
N ILE A 198 -10.98 -20.61 -7.51
CA ILE A 198 -9.59 -20.32 -7.12
C ILE A 198 -9.59 -18.98 -6.40
N VAL A 199 -9.65 -19.04 -5.08
CA VAL A 199 -9.74 -17.84 -4.23
C VAL A 199 -8.43 -17.05 -4.31
N GLY A 200 -8.50 -15.74 -4.63
CA GLY A 200 -7.34 -14.86 -4.71
C GLY A 200 -6.66 -14.72 -3.34
N SER A 201 -7.19 -13.91 -2.48
CA SER A 201 -6.81 -13.87 -1.06
C SER A 201 -7.80 -13.02 -0.24
N PRO A 202 -8.50 -13.58 0.74
CA PRO A 202 -9.26 -12.82 1.73
C PRO A 202 -8.48 -12.61 3.03
N ASN A 203 -7.16 -12.85 3.04
CA ASN A 203 -6.34 -12.75 4.24
C ASN A 203 -5.98 -11.29 4.55
N VAL A 204 -6.06 -10.94 5.83
CA VAL A 204 -5.46 -9.72 6.38
C VAL A 204 -4.07 -10.10 6.87
N ASN A 205 -3.03 -9.64 6.17
CA ASN A 205 -1.65 -9.92 6.56
C ASN A 205 -1.24 -9.09 7.78
N ALA A 206 -0.23 -9.57 8.51
CA ALA A 206 0.38 -8.81 9.59
C ALA A 206 0.87 -7.45 9.06
N GLY A 207 0.53 -6.38 9.79
CA GLY A 207 0.88 -5.01 9.39
C GLY A 207 -0.13 -4.32 8.46
N TYR A 208 -1.20 -5.00 8.03
CA TYR A 208 -2.26 -4.33 7.29
C TYR A 208 -2.99 -3.32 8.16
N VAL A 209 -3.11 -2.10 7.66
CA VAL A 209 -3.85 -1.02 8.30
C VAL A 209 -5.27 -1.00 7.74
N LEU A 210 -6.24 -1.42 8.53
CA LEU A 210 -7.66 -1.49 8.14
C LEU A 210 -8.42 -0.20 8.46
N VAL A 211 -7.94 0.57 9.45
CA VAL A 211 -8.58 1.80 9.93
C VAL A 211 -7.67 2.98 9.61
N ASN A 212 -8.23 4.05 9.05
CA ASN A 212 -7.48 5.26 8.68
C ASN A 212 -6.31 5.01 7.69
N ASN A 213 -6.43 4.02 6.82
CA ASN A 213 -5.43 3.71 5.81
C ASN A 213 -5.43 4.78 4.72
N ARG A 214 -4.36 5.58 4.66
CA ARG A 214 -4.23 6.67 3.67
C ARG A 214 -3.97 6.18 2.25
N SER A 215 -3.23 5.09 2.09
CA SER A 215 -2.89 4.54 0.77
C SER A 215 -4.02 3.69 0.18
N TYR A 216 -4.87 3.10 1.03
CA TYR A 216 -6.02 2.31 0.64
C TYR A 216 -7.22 2.58 1.56
N PRO A 217 -7.86 3.76 1.45
CA PRO A 217 -8.92 4.18 2.39
C PRO A 217 -10.14 3.26 2.44
N GLN A 218 -10.42 2.54 1.34
CA GLN A 218 -11.56 1.64 1.23
C GLN A 218 -11.29 0.20 1.72
N ILE A 219 -10.06 -0.12 2.18
CA ILE A 219 -9.62 -1.50 2.46
C ILE A 219 -10.60 -2.30 3.31
N ALA A 220 -11.09 -1.76 4.43
CA ALA A 220 -12.04 -2.46 5.29
C ALA A 220 -13.38 -2.72 4.58
N GLY A 221 -13.92 -1.71 3.87
CA GLY A 221 -15.15 -1.84 3.08
C GLY A 221 -15.00 -2.86 1.94
N ASP A 222 -13.83 -2.97 1.37
CA ASP A 222 -13.53 -3.91 0.29
C ASP A 222 -13.43 -5.35 0.80
N TYR A 223 -12.85 -5.59 1.97
CA TYR A 223 -12.94 -6.90 2.63
C TYR A 223 -14.40 -7.31 2.91
N VAL A 224 -15.24 -6.39 3.40
CA VAL A 224 -16.67 -6.67 3.61
C VAL A 224 -17.36 -7.12 2.31
N LYS A 225 -17.13 -6.42 1.20
CA LYS A 225 -17.66 -6.81 -0.13
C LYS A 225 -17.15 -8.19 -0.56
N THR A 226 -15.87 -8.45 -0.35
CA THR A 226 -15.21 -9.72 -0.67
C THR A 226 -15.87 -10.87 0.09
N PHE A 227 -16.05 -10.77 1.41
CA PHE A 227 -16.70 -11.83 2.18
C PHE A 227 -18.16 -12.00 1.80
N ALA A 228 -18.90 -10.92 1.55
CA ALA A 228 -20.28 -11.01 1.06
C ALA A 228 -20.38 -11.78 -0.27
N LEU A 229 -19.45 -11.54 -1.20
CA LEU A 229 -19.36 -12.27 -2.46
C LEU A 229 -18.99 -13.74 -2.25
N LEU A 230 -17.90 -14.02 -1.54
CA LEU A 230 -17.39 -15.37 -1.35
C LEU A 230 -18.41 -16.27 -0.65
N LYS A 231 -19.16 -15.78 0.34
CA LYS A 231 -20.22 -16.53 1.03
C LYS A 231 -21.34 -17.00 0.12
N THR A 232 -21.60 -16.28 -0.97
CA THR A 232 -22.66 -16.61 -1.94
C THR A 232 -22.15 -17.33 -3.19
N THR A 233 -20.83 -17.45 -3.35
CA THR A 233 -20.22 -18.09 -4.51
C THR A 233 -20.35 -19.62 -4.43
N PRO A 234 -20.99 -20.28 -5.43
CA PRO A 234 -21.06 -21.73 -5.48
C PRO A 234 -19.66 -22.31 -5.76
N ALA A 235 -19.16 -23.20 -4.93
CA ALA A 235 -17.88 -23.86 -5.05
C ALA A 235 -18.01 -25.36 -4.80
N ASP A 236 -17.78 -26.14 -5.84
CA ASP A 236 -17.60 -27.60 -5.71
C ASP A 236 -16.12 -27.94 -5.52
N LEU A 237 -15.24 -27.40 -6.37
CA LEU A 237 -13.78 -27.51 -6.26
C LEU A 237 -13.26 -26.27 -5.51
N PHE A 238 -12.64 -26.50 -4.36
CA PHE A 238 -12.02 -25.43 -3.55
C PHE A 238 -10.51 -25.38 -3.76
N LEU A 239 -10.04 -24.28 -4.33
CA LEU A 239 -8.65 -23.94 -4.60
C LEU A 239 -8.36 -22.50 -4.15
N GLY A 240 -7.10 -22.08 -4.15
CA GLY A 240 -6.72 -20.72 -3.80
C GLY A 240 -5.27 -20.39 -4.15
N ALA A 241 -4.88 -19.14 -3.93
CA ALA A 241 -3.55 -18.64 -4.27
C ALA A 241 -2.42 -19.32 -3.46
N HIS A 242 -2.73 -19.87 -2.27
CA HIS A 242 -1.82 -20.68 -1.49
C HIS A 242 -2.38 -22.07 -1.23
N GLY A 243 -1.52 -23.07 -1.24
CA GLY A 243 -1.88 -24.46 -0.91
C GLY A 243 -2.46 -24.60 0.50
N ALA A 244 -2.00 -23.77 1.43
CA ALA A 244 -2.54 -23.72 2.78
C ALA A 244 -4.03 -23.37 2.84
N TYR A 245 -4.55 -22.53 1.92
CA TYR A 245 -5.95 -22.11 1.93
C TYR A 245 -6.92 -23.29 1.82
N PHE A 246 -6.60 -24.23 0.95
CA PHE A 246 -7.43 -25.39 0.63
C PHE A 246 -6.84 -26.72 1.13
N ASN A 247 -5.89 -26.65 2.06
CA ASN A 247 -5.23 -27.81 2.67
C ASN A 247 -4.59 -28.77 1.64
N LEU A 248 -3.80 -28.20 0.71
CA LEU A 248 -3.10 -28.98 -0.32
C LEU A 248 -2.29 -30.15 0.29
N LYS A 249 -1.52 -29.87 1.33
CA LYS A 249 -0.67 -30.86 2.01
C LYS A 249 -1.46 -32.05 2.52
N GLY A 250 -2.67 -31.83 3.03
CA GLY A 250 -3.54 -32.91 3.53
C GLY A 250 -4.37 -33.60 2.44
N LYS A 251 -4.61 -32.93 1.31
CA LYS A 251 -5.39 -33.45 0.19
C LYS A 251 -4.56 -34.20 -0.83
N LEU A 252 -3.34 -33.73 -1.12
CA LEU A 252 -2.48 -34.31 -2.16
C LEU A 252 -2.22 -35.83 -1.97
N PRO A 253 -1.92 -36.35 -0.76
CA PRO A 253 -1.75 -37.79 -0.55
C PRO A 253 -3.01 -38.63 -0.76
N LYS A 254 -4.19 -37.99 -0.83
CA LYS A 254 -5.48 -38.68 -1.05
C LYS A 254 -5.88 -38.74 -2.53
N MET A 255 -5.06 -38.17 -3.41
CA MET A 255 -5.28 -38.28 -4.87
C MET A 255 -5.21 -39.72 -5.34
N GLY A 256 -6.08 -40.08 -6.28
CA GLY A 256 -6.21 -41.48 -6.77
C GLY A 256 -7.06 -42.38 -5.87
N GLY A 257 -7.62 -41.85 -4.78
CA GLY A 257 -8.59 -42.55 -3.93
C GLY A 257 -10.00 -42.61 -4.58
N ALA A 258 -10.98 -43.03 -3.78
CA ALA A 258 -12.37 -43.24 -4.24
C ALA A 258 -13.07 -41.94 -4.65
N SER A 259 -12.60 -40.79 -4.19
CA SER A 259 -13.16 -39.45 -4.52
C SER A 259 -12.05 -38.44 -4.68
N ASN A 260 -12.31 -37.41 -5.50
CA ASN A 260 -11.40 -36.28 -5.66
C ASN A 260 -11.39 -35.41 -4.38
N PRO A 261 -10.24 -35.30 -3.67
CA PRO A 261 -10.18 -34.59 -2.40
C PRO A 261 -10.32 -33.05 -2.54
N PHE A 262 -10.22 -32.51 -3.73
CA PHE A 262 -10.41 -31.07 -4.01
C PHE A 262 -11.90 -30.71 -4.21
N ILE A 263 -12.80 -31.70 -4.33
CA ILE A 263 -14.25 -31.48 -4.23
C ILE A 263 -14.57 -31.30 -2.75
N ASP A 264 -14.55 -30.05 -2.29
CA ASP A 264 -14.62 -29.71 -0.87
C ASP A 264 -15.43 -28.43 -0.61
N PRO A 265 -16.74 -28.43 -0.89
CA PRO A 265 -17.59 -27.28 -0.64
C PRO A 265 -17.69 -26.92 0.86
N ALA A 266 -17.48 -27.90 1.74
CA ALA A 266 -17.49 -27.67 3.19
C ALA A 266 -16.22 -26.94 3.64
N GLY A 267 -15.05 -27.37 3.16
CA GLY A 267 -13.78 -26.68 3.40
C GLY A 267 -13.76 -25.25 2.86
N TYR A 268 -14.38 -25.03 1.69
CA TYR A 268 -14.55 -23.68 1.14
C TYR A 268 -15.31 -22.76 2.12
N ARG A 269 -16.49 -23.19 2.56
CA ARG A 269 -17.31 -22.40 3.50
C ARG A 269 -16.60 -22.18 4.83
N ALA A 270 -15.93 -23.19 5.36
CA ALA A 270 -15.17 -23.09 6.61
C ALA A 270 -14.02 -22.07 6.47
N TYR A 271 -13.26 -22.14 5.37
CA TYR A 271 -12.19 -21.19 5.10
C TYR A 271 -12.68 -19.74 5.00
N VAL A 272 -13.75 -19.50 4.23
CA VAL A 272 -14.33 -18.14 4.09
C VAL A 272 -14.78 -17.60 5.46
N ALA A 273 -15.48 -18.42 6.24
CA ALA A 273 -15.96 -18.03 7.57
C ALA A 273 -14.81 -17.73 8.55
N GLU A 274 -13.76 -18.58 8.55
CA GLU A 274 -12.58 -18.37 9.39
C GLU A 274 -11.85 -17.07 9.03
N ARG A 275 -11.69 -16.78 7.73
CA ARG A 275 -11.02 -15.54 7.28
C ARG A 275 -11.85 -14.30 7.57
N GLU A 276 -13.17 -14.37 7.43
CA GLU A 276 -14.08 -13.29 7.81
C GLU A 276 -13.96 -12.96 9.31
N GLN A 277 -13.99 -13.99 10.17
CA GLN A 277 -13.80 -13.80 11.61
C GLN A 277 -12.42 -13.20 11.96
N ALA A 278 -11.36 -13.62 11.25
CA ALA A 278 -10.04 -13.07 11.45
C ALA A 278 -9.98 -11.57 11.05
N PHE A 279 -10.61 -11.21 9.93
CA PHE A 279 -10.77 -9.82 9.49
C PHE A 279 -11.56 -8.99 10.50
N GLU A 280 -12.74 -9.47 10.92
CA GLU A 280 -13.58 -8.76 11.90
C GLU A 280 -12.86 -8.52 13.22
N LYS A 281 -12.12 -9.52 13.70
CA LYS A 281 -11.32 -9.42 14.92
C LYS A 281 -10.21 -8.36 14.80
N GLU A 282 -9.49 -8.35 13.68
CA GLU A 282 -8.42 -7.37 13.45
C GLU A 282 -9.00 -5.96 13.24
N LEU A 283 -10.11 -5.84 12.51
CA LEU A 283 -10.80 -4.56 12.33
C LEU A 283 -11.30 -4.01 13.68
N ALA A 284 -11.92 -4.84 14.50
CA ALA A 284 -12.37 -4.43 15.84
C ALA A 284 -11.21 -3.99 16.73
N LYS A 285 -10.08 -4.72 16.70
CA LYS A 285 -8.85 -4.38 17.42
C LYS A 285 -8.34 -3.01 16.98
N GLN A 286 -8.12 -2.79 15.67
CA GLN A 286 -7.60 -1.51 15.15
C GLN A 286 -8.58 -0.36 15.39
N THR A 287 -9.88 -0.61 15.32
CA THR A 287 -10.89 0.38 15.68
C THR A 287 -10.82 0.78 17.15
N ALA A 288 -10.63 -0.19 18.05
CA ALA A 288 -10.44 0.08 19.47
C ALA A 288 -9.12 0.85 19.73
N GLU A 289 -8.02 0.45 19.07
CA GLU A 289 -6.72 1.12 19.16
C GLU A 289 -6.79 2.56 18.63
N ALA A 290 -7.50 2.79 17.53
CA ALA A 290 -7.75 4.13 17.01
C ALA A 290 -8.56 4.99 17.99
N ARG A 291 -9.51 4.39 18.72
CA ARG A 291 -10.31 5.07 19.77
C ARG A 291 -9.54 5.28 21.07
N THR A 292 -8.61 4.39 21.43
CA THR A 292 -7.82 4.55 22.66
C THR A 292 -6.73 5.62 22.57
N GLY A 293 -6.40 6.10 21.32
CA GLY A 293 -5.66 7.35 21.14
C GLY A 293 -6.46 8.58 21.59
N ASP A 294 -7.79 8.46 21.74
CA ASP A 294 -8.68 9.52 22.17
C ASP A 294 -8.95 9.40 23.69
N ALA A 295 -8.03 9.93 24.51
CA ALA A 295 -8.20 10.03 25.97
C ALA A 295 -9.34 10.98 26.39
N VAL A 296 -10.13 11.46 25.45
CA VAL A 296 -11.26 12.36 25.63
C VAL A 296 -12.54 11.66 25.19
N GLY A 297 -13.63 11.81 25.93
CA GLY A 297 -14.91 11.13 25.66
C GLY A 297 -15.69 11.66 24.45
N PHE A 298 -15.02 12.17 23.41
CA PHE A 298 -15.60 12.68 22.17
C PHE A 298 -14.64 12.47 20.98
N ASP A 299 -15.21 12.33 19.80
CA ASP A 299 -14.46 12.16 18.53
C ASP A 299 -13.87 13.50 18.09
N ILE A 300 -12.60 13.49 17.64
CA ILE A 300 -11.92 14.64 17.04
C ILE A 300 -11.52 14.29 15.61
N GLU A 301 -11.95 15.12 14.67
CA GLU A 301 -11.53 15.04 13.28
C GLU A 301 -10.84 16.33 12.85
N TRP A 302 -9.86 16.21 11.96
CA TRP A 302 -9.25 17.39 11.35
C TRP A 302 -10.30 18.12 10.50
N ASN A 303 -10.46 19.44 10.72
CA ASN A 303 -11.40 20.25 9.97
C ASN A 303 -10.68 21.24 9.04
N HIS A 304 -9.92 22.20 9.60
CA HIS A 304 -9.21 23.21 8.79
C HIS A 304 -7.99 23.78 9.52
N VAL A 305 -7.16 24.49 8.74
CA VAL A 305 -6.18 25.47 9.27
C VAL A 305 -6.67 26.87 8.89
N ALA A 306 -6.50 27.81 9.79
CA ALA A 306 -6.87 29.22 9.57
C ALA A 306 -5.62 30.09 9.40
N LEU A 307 -5.63 30.96 8.39
CA LEU A 307 -4.55 31.88 8.07
C LEU A 307 -5.07 33.33 8.01
N SER A 308 -4.34 34.25 8.60
CA SER A 308 -4.58 35.68 8.38
C SER A 308 -3.73 36.15 7.22
N VAL A 309 -4.38 36.84 6.27
CA VAL A 309 -3.75 37.33 5.02
C VAL A 309 -4.05 38.80 4.80
N PRO A 310 -3.14 39.55 4.16
CA PRO A 310 -3.36 40.97 3.90
C PRO A 310 -4.44 41.25 2.84
N ASN A 311 -4.62 40.31 1.90
CA ASN A 311 -5.60 40.45 0.80
C ASN A 311 -6.15 39.06 0.44
N ILE A 312 -7.44 38.84 0.71
CA ILE A 312 -8.13 37.57 0.47
C ILE A 312 -8.20 37.22 -1.01
N ALA A 313 -8.47 38.21 -1.90
CA ALA A 313 -8.60 37.96 -3.32
C ALA A 313 -7.27 37.54 -3.94
N GLU A 314 -6.16 38.18 -3.54
CA GLU A 314 -4.82 37.80 -3.98
C GLU A 314 -4.42 36.40 -3.47
N SER A 315 -4.75 36.08 -2.23
CA SER A 315 -4.47 34.78 -1.63
C SER A 315 -5.29 33.67 -2.30
N ILE A 316 -6.57 33.86 -2.55
CA ILE A 316 -7.39 32.93 -3.33
C ILE A 316 -6.75 32.67 -4.69
N ALA A 317 -6.42 33.74 -5.44
CA ALA A 317 -5.81 33.60 -6.76
C ALA A 317 -4.47 32.85 -6.71
N TRP A 318 -3.66 33.08 -5.68
CA TRP A 318 -2.39 32.39 -5.48
C TRP A 318 -2.60 30.88 -5.22
N TYR A 319 -3.46 30.53 -4.25
CA TYR A 319 -3.73 29.13 -3.89
C TYR A 319 -4.40 28.35 -5.03
N GLU A 320 -5.28 29.00 -5.80
CA GLU A 320 -5.89 28.39 -6.99
C GLU A 320 -4.84 28.11 -8.07
N LYS A 321 -4.00 29.09 -8.37
CA LYS A 321 -3.00 28.99 -9.44
C LYS A 321 -1.84 28.07 -9.07
N MET A 322 -1.34 28.14 -7.83
CA MET A 322 -0.12 27.44 -7.43
C MET A 322 -0.40 26.03 -6.90
N LEU A 323 -1.46 25.89 -6.10
CA LEU A 323 -1.75 24.65 -5.38
C LEU A 323 -3.09 24.02 -5.78
N GLY A 324 -3.82 24.56 -6.76
CA GLY A 324 -5.05 23.96 -7.31
C GLY A 324 -6.24 23.91 -6.33
N PHE A 325 -6.27 24.79 -5.35
CA PHE A 325 -7.43 24.96 -4.48
C PHE A 325 -8.57 25.63 -5.25
N LYS A 326 -9.78 25.66 -4.66
CA LYS A 326 -10.91 26.46 -5.07
C LYS A 326 -11.32 27.37 -3.92
N GLY A 327 -11.37 28.68 -4.16
CA GLY A 327 -11.70 29.68 -3.16
C GLY A 327 -13.14 30.14 -3.22
N THR A 328 -13.74 30.35 -2.06
CA THR A 328 -15.09 30.92 -1.92
C THR A 328 -15.10 31.92 -0.79
N VAL A 329 -15.40 33.18 -1.11
CA VAL A 329 -15.55 34.24 -0.11
C VAL A 329 -16.90 34.06 0.58
N ARG A 330 -16.90 34.04 1.91
CA ARG A 330 -18.15 33.99 2.70
C ARG A 330 -18.89 35.33 2.63
N PRO A 331 -20.23 35.34 2.58
CA PRO A 331 -21.01 36.58 2.69
C PRO A 331 -20.63 37.33 3.98
N GLY A 332 -20.17 38.57 3.84
CA GLY A 332 -19.83 39.42 4.99
C GLY A 332 -21.06 40.11 5.57
N GLN A 333 -21.00 40.46 6.85
CA GLN A 333 -21.96 41.38 7.47
C GLN A 333 -21.58 42.82 7.12
N PRO A 334 -22.54 43.71 6.85
CA PRO A 334 -22.27 45.13 6.63
C PRO A 334 -21.49 45.70 7.85
N GLY A 335 -20.33 46.36 7.59
CA GLY A 335 -19.47 46.94 8.61
C GLY A 335 -18.60 45.93 9.38
N ALA A 336 -18.51 44.68 8.95
CA ALA A 336 -17.60 43.71 9.56
C ALA A 336 -16.13 44.14 9.36
N ARG A 337 -15.33 44.03 10.43
CA ARG A 337 -13.89 44.35 10.42
C ARG A 337 -13.05 43.24 9.77
N GLN A 338 -13.69 42.13 9.40
CA GLN A 338 -13.03 40.99 8.79
C GLN A 338 -13.79 40.47 7.58
N GLN A 339 -13.06 39.99 6.60
CA GLN A 339 -13.55 39.18 5.49
C GLN A 339 -13.01 37.76 5.65
N VAL A 340 -13.82 36.76 5.31
CA VAL A 340 -13.44 35.34 5.44
C VAL A 340 -13.65 34.63 4.12
N ALA A 341 -12.74 33.72 3.78
CA ALA A 341 -12.90 32.82 2.65
C ALA A 341 -12.48 31.39 3.01
N ASP A 342 -13.08 30.43 2.32
CA ASP A 342 -12.70 29.03 2.36
C ASP A 342 -11.96 28.67 1.09
N LEU A 343 -10.81 28.01 1.23
CA LEU A 343 -10.10 27.33 0.17
C LEU A 343 -10.29 25.82 0.33
N ARG A 344 -10.66 25.12 -0.73
CA ARG A 344 -10.90 23.67 -0.69
C ARG A 344 -10.16 22.93 -1.81
N ARG A 345 -9.55 21.79 -1.46
CA ARG A 345 -8.97 20.84 -2.40
C ARG A 345 -9.12 19.42 -1.82
N GLY A 346 -10.04 18.60 -2.40
CA GLY A 346 -10.39 17.32 -1.81
C GLY A 346 -10.95 17.48 -0.39
N ASN A 347 -10.33 16.81 0.58
CA ASN A 347 -10.67 16.90 2.01
C ASN A 347 -9.89 17.99 2.76
N ILE A 348 -9.05 18.76 2.08
CA ILE A 348 -8.26 19.84 2.69
C ILE A 348 -9.06 21.13 2.67
N THR A 349 -9.17 21.79 3.80
CA THR A 349 -9.77 23.12 3.94
C THR A 349 -8.78 24.07 4.61
N ILE A 350 -8.61 25.26 4.01
CA ILE A 350 -7.89 26.40 4.60
C ILE A 350 -8.89 27.55 4.72
N GLU A 351 -9.01 28.12 5.91
CA GLU A 351 -9.83 29.29 6.14
C GLU A 351 -8.94 30.54 6.10
N LEU A 352 -9.29 31.52 5.27
CA LEU A 352 -8.56 32.78 5.13
C LEU A 352 -9.30 33.90 5.85
N PHE A 353 -8.58 34.69 6.61
CA PHE A 353 -9.06 35.89 7.26
C PHE A 353 -8.30 37.11 6.73
N GLN A 354 -9.02 38.11 6.25
CA GLN A 354 -8.50 39.45 6.05
C GLN A 354 -9.12 40.35 7.12
N VAL A 355 -8.30 40.84 8.04
CA VAL A 355 -8.72 41.68 9.17
C VAL A 355 -8.20 43.09 8.96
N THR A 356 -9.07 44.08 9.10
CA THR A 356 -8.65 45.49 9.08
C THR A 356 -7.67 45.73 10.22
N ASP A 357 -6.56 46.43 9.97
CA ASP A 357 -5.51 46.73 10.94
C ASP A 357 -4.71 45.55 11.48
N ALA A 358 -4.75 44.37 10.82
CA ALA A 358 -3.88 43.26 11.20
C ALA A 358 -2.40 43.62 10.96
N ALA A 359 -1.56 43.31 11.94
CA ALA A 359 -0.11 43.50 11.82
C ALA A 359 0.46 42.50 10.79
N PRO A 360 1.48 42.91 10.00
CA PRO A 360 2.12 42.00 9.07
C PRO A 360 2.81 40.84 9.80
N LEU A 361 2.97 39.71 9.09
CA LEU A 361 3.69 38.55 9.62
C LEU A 361 5.13 38.97 9.99
N PRO A 362 5.58 38.75 11.24
CA PRO A 362 6.95 39.06 11.67
C PRO A 362 7.99 38.36 10.78
N GLU A 363 9.12 39.03 10.53
CA GLU A 363 10.19 38.48 9.68
C GLU A 363 10.73 37.16 10.21
N SER A 364 10.85 37.00 11.55
CA SER A 364 11.27 35.74 12.18
C SER A 364 10.34 34.58 11.85
N ARG A 365 9.08 34.81 11.55
CA ARG A 365 8.10 33.78 11.19
C ARG A 365 8.09 33.43 9.71
N LYS A 366 8.76 34.22 8.87
CA LYS A 366 8.92 33.92 7.43
C LYS A 366 10.04 32.91 7.17
N ASN A 367 10.92 32.70 8.15
CA ASN A 367 12.01 31.71 8.09
C ASN A 367 11.71 30.55 9.05
N PRO A 368 11.42 29.34 8.53
CA PRO A 368 11.11 28.20 9.40
C PRO A 368 12.17 27.92 10.47
N SER A 369 13.47 28.07 10.15
CA SER A 369 14.55 27.81 11.09
C SER A 369 14.61 28.80 12.27
N GLU A 370 14.17 30.03 12.05
CA GLU A 370 14.11 31.04 13.11
C GLU A 370 12.81 30.94 13.90
N ASP A 371 11.70 30.60 13.25
CA ASP A 371 10.39 30.47 13.87
C ASP A 371 10.36 29.37 14.93
N PHE A 372 11.14 28.30 14.76
CA PHE A 372 11.28 27.23 15.78
C PHE A 372 11.75 27.71 17.16
N ARG A 373 12.33 28.91 17.27
CA ARG A 373 12.76 29.51 18.54
C ARG A 373 11.62 30.19 19.32
N THR A 374 10.45 30.32 18.70
CA THR A 374 9.26 30.91 19.31
C THR A 374 8.19 29.82 19.51
N HIS A 375 7.53 29.74 20.65
CA HIS A 375 6.44 28.79 20.86
C HIS A 375 5.21 29.13 20.02
N GLY A 376 4.43 28.12 19.63
CA GLY A 376 3.18 28.24 18.86
C GLY A 376 3.23 27.49 17.52
N VAL A 377 2.15 27.58 16.75
CA VAL A 377 2.05 26.97 15.41
C VAL A 377 3.12 27.55 14.49
N LYS A 378 3.84 26.69 13.78
CA LYS A 378 4.97 27.06 12.89
C LYS A 378 4.61 27.07 11.43
N HIS A 379 4.06 25.99 10.96
CA HIS A 379 3.66 25.76 9.58
C HIS A 379 2.51 24.74 9.53
N PHE A 380 1.99 24.53 8.36
CA PHE A 380 1.16 23.38 8.02
C PHE A 380 1.78 22.69 6.79
N GLY A 381 1.51 21.41 6.62
CA GLY A 381 2.16 20.61 5.58
C GLY A 381 1.17 19.89 4.68
N PHE A 382 1.65 19.61 3.46
CA PHE A 382 0.97 18.76 2.50
C PHE A 382 1.87 17.59 2.10
N GLU A 383 1.33 16.38 2.13
CA GLU A 383 1.99 15.24 1.53
C GLU A 383 1.84 15.30 0.00
N VAL A 384 2.95 15.09 -0.70
CA VAL A 384 3.00 15.10 -2.16
C VAL A 384 3.73 13.86 -2.66
N LYS A 385 3.49 13.48 -3.91
CA LYS A 385 4.25 12.43 -4.59
C LYS A 385 5.24 13.09 -5.55
N ASN A 386 6.44 12.54 -5.65
CA ASN A 386 7.52 13.05 -6.49
C ASN A 386 7.85 14.52 -6.17
N LEU A 387 8.24 14.77 -4.91
CA LEU A 387 8.54 16.09 -4.40
C LEU A 387 9.52 16.88 -5.28
N PRO A 388 10.60 16.31 -5.86
CA PRO A 388 11.47 17.04 -6.76
C PRO A 388 10.75 17.62 -7.97
N ALA A 389 9.84 16.87 -8.60
CA ALA A 389 9.05 17.37 -9.74
C ALA A 389 8.07 18.46 -9.33
N VAL A 390 7.41 18.31 -8.18
CA VAL A 390 6.51 19.33 -7.62
C VAL A 390 7.26 20.63 -7.35
N LEU A 391 8.45 20.56 -6.75
CA LEU A 391 9.27 21.76 -6.50
C LEU A 391 9.74 22.44 -7.79
N ALA A 392 10.11 21.66 -8.81
CA ALA A 392 10.48 22.21 -10.12
C ALA A 392 9.30 22.97 -10.76
N GLU A 393 8.10 22.39 -10.71
CA GLU A 393 6.88 23.03 -11.20
C GLU A 393 6.56 24.33 -10.43
N LEU A 394 6.61 24.31 -9.11
CA LEU A 394 6.32 25.47 -8.26
C LEU A 394 7.37 26.58 -8.46
N LYS A 395 8.65 26.23 -8.57
CA LYS A 395 9.72 27.20 -8.91
C LYS A 395 9.48 27.82 -10.29
N ALA A 396 9.09 27.04 -11.30
CA ALA A 396 8.76 27.56 -12.63
C ALA A 396 7.55 28.51 -12.62
N LYS A 397 6.59 28.30 -11.70
CA LYS A 397 5.46 29.21 -11.46
C LYS A 397 5.82 30.44 -10.61
N GLY A 398 7.08 30.56 -10.14
CA GLY A 398 7.55 31.70 -9.35
C GLY A 398 7.22 31.59 -7.84
N VAL A 399 6.91 30.42 -7.34
CA VAL A 399 6.70 30.22 -5.89
C VAL A 399 8.02 30.39 -5.15
N LYS A 400 7.99 31.18 -4.07
CA LYS A 400 9.16 31.42 -3.23
C LYS A 400 9.45 30.20 -2.36
N MET A 401 10.70 29.75 -2.38
CA MET A 401 11.18 28.74 -1.45
C MET A 401 11.53 29.40 -0.12
N ALA A 402 10.95 28.91 0.98
CA ALA A 402 11.33 29.29 2.34
C ALA A 402 12.47 28.41 2.86
N PHE A 403 12.55 27.16 2.37
CA PHE A 403 13.62 26.23 2.65
C PHE A 403 13.73 25.22 1.49
N ASP A 404 14.95 24.98 1.00
CA ASP A 404 15.18 24.07 -0.12
C ASP A 404 15.01 22.60 0.26
N LEU A 405 14.92 21.72 -0.77
CA LEU A 405 14.76 20.27 -0.61
C LEU A 405 15.79 19.68 0.34
N ARG A 406 15.31 18.99 1.35
CA ARG A 406 16.10 18.16 2.24
C ARG A 406 15.73 16.70 2.05
N VAL A 407 16.74 15.88 1.84
CA VAL A 407 16.60 14.43 1.67
C VAL A 407 17.01 13.75 2.96
N THR A 408 16.16 12.90 3.51
CA THR A 408 16.45 12.06 4.68
C THR A 408 16.23 10.58 4.36
N PRO A 409 16.60 9.65 5.23
CA PRO A 409 16.33 8.23 5.00
C PRO A 409 14.83 7.86 4.92
N THR A 410 13.96 8.59 5.63
CA THR A 410 12.54 8.27 5.80
C THR A 410 11.61 9.15 4.99
N GLU A 411 12.05 10.38 4.67
CA GLU A 411 11.22 11.39 4.03
C GLU A 411 12.07 12.44 3.32
N ASP A 412 11.53 13.04 2.31
CA ASP A 412 12.06 14.25 1.68
C ASP A 412 11.10 15.40 1.96
N PHE A 413 11.62 16.59 2.27
CA PHE A 413 10.79 17.75 2.55
C PHE A 413 11.39 19.07 2.08
N ALA A 414 10.54 20.05 1.87
CA ALA A 414 10.90 21.43 1.54
C ALA A 414 9.83 22.39 2.07
N PHE A 415 10.17 23.66 2.22
CA PHE A 415 9.20 24.69 2.58
C PHE A 415 9.05 25.72 1.46
N ILE A 416 7.80 26.02 1.14
CA ILE A 416 7.45 27.16 0.27
C ILE A 416 6.79 28.26 1.10
N SER A 417 6.78 29.48 0.57
CA SER A 417 5.99 30.57 1.14
C SER A 417 4.78 30.85 0.26
N ASP A 418 3.61 31.05 0.88
CA ASP A 418 2.48 31.62 0.17
C ASP A 418 2.71 33.12 -0.13
N ASN A 419 1.74 33.77 -0.77
CA ASN A 419 1.82 35.19 -1.11
C ASN A 419 1.80 36.13 0.11
N ALA A 420 1.36 35.63 1.27
CA ALA A 420 1.36 36.36 2.56
C ALA A 420 2.61 36.09 3.41
N GLY A 421 3.46 35.13 3.00
CA GLY A 421 4.68 34.73 3.69
C GLY A 421 4.49 33.58 4.67
N ASN A 422 3.33 32.94 4.72
CA ASN A 422 3.14 31.76 5.59
C ASN A 422 3.96 30.59 5.05
N ALA A 423 4.59 29.84 5.97
CA ALA A 423 5.36 28.66 5.63
C ALA A 423 4.44 27.46 5.39
N ILE A 424 4.62 26.79 4.27
CA ILE A 424 3.94 25.56 3.87
C ILE A 424 5.01 24.49 3.66
N GLU A 425 4.93 23.39 4.42
CA GLU A 425 5.79 22.23 4.21
C GLU A 425 5.22 21.36 3.09
N LEU A 426 6.09 20.89 2.21
CA LEU A 426 5.80 19.85 1.25
C LEU A 426 6.66 18.65 1.61
N ILE A 427 6.04 17.49 1.86
CA ILE A 427 6.70 16.30 2.35
C ILE A 427 6.36 15.09 1.48
N GLU A 428 7.34 14.24 1.21
CA GLU A 428 7.20 12.97 0.55
C GLU A 428 7.79 11.87 1.44
N HIS A 429 6.95 10.99 1.96
CA HIS A 429 7.41 9.84 2.73
C HIS A 429 7.97 8.76 1.81
N LYS A 430 9.16 8.23 2.16
CA LYS A 430 9.75 7.09 1.45
C LYS A 430 9.09 5.80 1.92
N MET A 431 8.64 4.99 0.99
CA MET A 431 8.15 3.66 1.32
C MET A 431 9.30 2.85 1.92
N GLN A 432 9.12 2.39 3.15
CA GLN A 432 10.02 1.44 3.84
C GLN A 432 9.84 0.04 3.28
#